data_0e9b308fd1730c1bd6067b691f822f54
#
_entry.id   0e9b308fd1730c1bd6067b691f822f54
#
_cell.length_a   1.000
_cell.length_b   1.000
_cell.length_c   1.000
_cell.angle_alpha   90.00
_cell.angle_beta   90.00
_cell.angle_gamma   90.00
#
_symmetry.space_group_name_H-M   'P 1'
#
loop_
_entity.id
_entity.type
_entity.pdbx_description
1 polymer ?
#
loop_
_entity_poly.entity_id
_entity_poly.type
_entity_poly.pdbx_seq_one_letter_code
_entity_poly.pdbx_strand_id
1 'polypeptide(L)'
;MKALDRMRASEPARRLRATATRLRYPDAQSPSDHWQRVELNRAIDRYLGALPTARLSAAEISGSAHAERPWKAYTSLNYPDFDLCAPLELDAGFDVVICEQVLEHVVDPFGAARNLRGICAPGGHVVVSTPFLVRVHELAAYGMHDYWRFTPRGLRTLLERAGLQVDAVGAWGNRRCVSANFDSWPAYRFWRALNNEPDLPVQVWAFARNTAGTHGSA
;
A
#
# COMPACT_ATOMS: atom_id res chain seq x y z
N MET A 1 15.44 -33.99 16.10
CA MET A 1 14.37 -33.19 16.70
C MET A 1 14.81 -32.25 17.84
N LYS A 2 16.10 -32.15 18.18
CA LYS A 2 16.61 -31.28 19.28
C LYS A 2 17.37 -30.01 18.82
N ALA A 3 17.49 -29.74 17.53
CA ALA A 3 18.24 -28.58 17.01
C ALA A 3 17.34 -27.38 16.66
N LEU A 4 16.06 -27.59 16.42
CA LEU A 4 15.10 -26.51 16.09
C LEU A 4 14.58 -25.75 17.31
N ASP A 5 14.67 -26.32 18.53
CA ASP A 5 14.21 -25.62 19.74
C ASP A 5 15.20 -24.61 20.31
N ARG A 6 16.46 -24.58 19.85
CA ARG A 6 17.46 -23.59 20.28
C ARG A 6 17.35 -22.23 19.57
N MET A 7 16.51 -22.09 18.56
CA MET A 7 16.33 -20.83 17.83
C MET A 7 15.18 -19.94 18.36
N ARG A 8 14.45 -20.37 19.36
CA ARG A 8 13.56 -19.47 20.10
C ARG A 8 14.42 -18.62 21.04
N ALA A 9 14.81 -17.45 20.57
CA ALA A 9 15.42 -16.46 21.47
C ALA A 9 14.50 -16.34 22.71
N SER A 10 15.07 -16.48 23.93
CA SER A 10 14.31 -16.31 25.16
C SER A 10 13.61 -14.94 25.16
N GLU A 11 12.45 -14.86 25.80
CA GLU A 11 11.70 -13.58 25.89
C GLU A 11 12.57 -12.37 26.30
N PRO A 12 13.50 -12.48 27.26
CA PRO A 12 14.44 -11.42 27.60
C PRO A 12 15.37 -11.03 26.43
N ALA A 13 15.86 -12.01 25.64
CA ALA A 13 16.72 -11.75 24.50
C ALA A 13 15.96 -11.05 23.36
N ARG A 14 14.70 -11.41 23.12
CA ARG A 14 13.81 -10.72 22.18
C ARG A 14 13.55 -9.28 22.62
N ARG A 15 13.25 -9.04 23.89
CA ARG A 15 13.03 -7.70 24.45
C ARG A 15 14.29 -6.84 24.35
N LEU A 16 15.45 -7.39 24.67
CA LEU A 16 16.72 -6.66 24.55
C LEU A 16 17.01 -6.28 23.10
N ARG A 17 16.78 -7.21 22.17
CA ARG A 17 16.94 -6.96 20.73
C ARG A 17 15.97 -5.88 20.22
N ALA A 18 14.69 -5.95 20.61
CA ALA A 18 13.68 -4.95 20.25
C ALA A 18 14.05 -3.56 20.78
N THR A 19 14.53 -3.47 22.04
CA THR A 19 14.99 -2.23 22.63
C THR A 19 16.21 -1.67 21.88
N ALA A 20 17.20 -2.50 21.57
CA ALA A 20 18.37 -2.09 20.80
C ALA A 20 18.00 -1.64 19.39
N THR A 21 17.04 -2.30 18.74
CA THR A 21 16.52 -1.92 17.42
C THR A 21 15.81 -0.56 17.47
N ARG A 22 14.96 -0.31 18.48
CA ARG A 22 14.29 0.99 18.66
C ARG A 22 15.27 2.13 18.92
N LEU A 23 16.32 1.91 19.71
CA LEU A 23 17.38 2.91 19.93
C LEU A 23 18.11 3.25 18.63
N ARG A 24 18.38 2.24 17.80
CA ARG A 24 19.05 2.40 16.50
C ARG A 24 18.11 2.95 15.42
N TYR A 25 16.84 2.57 15.47
CA TYR A 25 15.82 2.92 14.50
C TYR A 25 14.61 3.49 15.23
N PRO A 26 14.64 4.79 15.61
CA PRO A 26 13.49 5.43 16.22
C PRO A 26 12.23 5.27 15.36
N ASP A 27 11.10 5.01 16.01
CA ASP A 27 9.82 4.90 15.34
C ASP A 27 9.44 6.21 14.65
N ALA A 28 8.77 6.09 13.51
CA ALA A 28 8.21 7.21 12.78
C ALA A 28 7.03 7.81 13.54
N GLN A 29 6.86 9.12 13.44
CA GLN A 29 5.75 9.85 14.06
C GLN A 29 4.48 9.77 13.20
N SER A 30 4.66 9.70 11.88
CA SER A 30 3.57 9.58 10.91
C SER A 30 3.93 8.57 9.82
N PRO A 31 2.93 8.05 9.06
CA PRO A 31 3.19 7.16 7.94
C PRO A 31 4.11 7.74 6.87
N SER A 32 4.09 9.06 6.64
CA SER A 32 4.97 9.75 5.69
C SER A 32 6.44 9.69 6.09
N ASP A 33 6.72 9.56 7.40
CA ASP A 33 8.08 9.54 7.94
C ASP A 33 8.72 8.15 7.92
N HIS A 34 7.96 7.11 7.59
CA HIS A 34 8.45 5.74 7.56
C HIS A 34 9.55 5.56 6.51
N TRP A 35 10.69 4.97 6.91
CA TRP A 35 11.77 4.66 5.99
C TRP A 35 11.32 3.81 4.81
N GLN A 36 10.50 2.81 5.08
CA GLN A 36 9.96 1.92 4.06
C GLN A 36 9.08 2.62 3.01
N ARG A 37 8.53 3.80 3.31
CA ARG A 37 7.61 4.51 2.40
C ARG A 37 8.27 5.54 1.50
N VAL A 38 9.55 5.86 1.72
CA VAL A 38 10.22 6.97 1.00
C VAL A 38 10.15 6.79 -0.53
N GLU A 39 10.54 5.62 -1.03
CA GLU A 39 10.54 5.37 -2.49
C GLU A 39 9.12 5.14 -3.04
N LEU A 40 8.23 4.54 -2.26
CA LEU A 40 6.81 4.44 -2.57
C LEU A 40 6.21 5.84 -2.75
N ASN A 41 6.35 6.72 -1.75
CA ASN A 41 5.81 8.07 -1.80
C ASN A 41 6.37 8.85 -3.00
N ARG A 42 7.69 8.75 -3.26
CA ARG A 42 8.32 9.36 -4.45
C ARG A 42 7.72 8.84 -5.76
N ALA A 43 7.42 7.54 -5.84
CA ALA A 43 6.82 6.95 -7.03
C ALA A 43 5.39 7.44 -7.25
N ILE A 44 4.58 7.49 -6.18
CA ILE A 44 3.20 7.99 -6.23
C ILE A 44 3.20 9.49 -6.56
N ASP A 45 4.07 10.28 -5.93
CA ASP A 45 4.19 11.72 -6.19
C ASP A 45 4.54 12.01 -7.66
N ARG A 46 5.47 11.25 -8.23
CA ARG A 46 5.80 11.38 -9.66
C ARG A 46 4.63 11.01 -10.56
N TYR A 47 3.94 9.91 -10.24
CA TYR A 47 2.81 9.44 -11.02
C TYR A 47 1.65 10.45 -10.99
N LEU A 48 1.20 10.84 -9.81
CA LEU A 48 0.11 11.80 -9.64
C LEU A 48 0.49 13.21 -10.12
N GLY A 49 1.76 13.60 -9.95
CA GLY A 49 2.28 14.88 -10.43
C GLY A 49 2.32 15.02 -11.96
N ALA A 50 2.30 13.90 -12.68
CA ALA A 50 2.21 13.89 -14.14
C ALA A 50 0.76 14.03 -14.65
N LEU A 51 -0.25 13.91 -13.79
CA LEU A 51 -1.66 14.02 -14.13
C LEU A 51 -2.15 15.47 -13.98
N PRO A 52 -3.13 15.91 -14.78
CA PRO A 52 -3.75 17.23 -14.64
C PRO A 52 -4.74 17.24 -13.46
N THR A 53 -4.27 17.02 -12.24
CA THR A 53 -5.09 16.75 -11.03
C THR A 53 -6.16 17.82 -10.79
N ALA A 54 -5.90 19.08 -11.11
CA ALA A 54 -6.88 20.18 -10.97
C ALA A 54 -8.14 20.00 -11.84
N ARG A 55 -8.13 19.04 -12.78
CA ARG A 55 -9.28 18.71 -13.65
C ARG A 55 -9.91 17.38 -13.30
N LEU A 56 -9.32 16.61 -12.37
CA LEU A 56 -9.69 15.23 -12.04
C LEU A 56 -10.36 15.15 -10.68
N SER A 57 -11.39 14.31 -10.59
CA SER A 57 -11.97 13.87 -9.33
C SER A 57 -11.16 12.71 -8.76
N ALA A 58 -10.95 12.71 -7.45
CA ALA A 58 -10.21 11.64 -6.79
C ALA A 58 -10.99 11.04 -5.61
N ALA A 59 -10.87 9.70 -5.46
CA ALA A 59 -11.25 9.00 -4.26
C ALA A 59 -10.02 8.36 -3.61
N GLU A 60 -9.91 8.47 -2.29
CA GLU A 60 -8.89 7.78 -1.50
C GLU A 60 -9.57 6.81 -0.52
N ILE A 61 -9.16 5.55 -0.56
CA ILE A 61 -9.73 4.48 0.25
C ILE A 61 -9.01 4.43 1.60
N SER A 62 -9.77 4.57 2.67
CA SER A 62 -9.29 4.47 4.07
C SER A 62 -8.10 5.38 4.37
N GLY A 63 -8.13 6.60 3.83
CA GLY A 63 -7.07 7.58 4.03
C GLY A 63 -7.44 8.98 3.57
N SER A 64 -6.51 9.90 3.77
CA SER A 64 -6.60 11.30 3.30
C SER A 64 -5.21 11.90 3.02
N ALA A 65 -4.22 11.05 2.75
CA ALA A 65 -2.84 11.48 2.56
C ALA A 65 -2.65 12.39 1.33
N HIS A 66 -3.57 12.29 0.38
CA HIS A 66 -3.54 13.05 -0.87
C HIS A 66 -4.59 14.18 -0.96
N ALA A 67 -5.28 14.49 0.14
CA ALA A 67 -6.34 15.51 0.17
C ALA A 67 -5.86 16.92 -0.20
N GLU A 68 -4.61 17.27 0.15
CA GLU A 68 -4.02 18.59 -0.09
C GLU A 68 -3.58 18.82 -1.55
N ARG A 69 -3.68 17.80 -2.42
CA ARG A 69 -3.39 17.98 -3.84
C ARG A 69 -4.51 18.79 -4.52
N PRO A 70 -4.21 19.56 -5.56
CA PRO A 70 -5.20 20.38 -6.24
C PRO A 70 -6.14 19.50 -7.10
N TRP A 71 -7.05 18.77 -6.46
CA TRP A 71 -8.08 18.01 -7.15
C TRP A 71 -9.26 18.91 -7.57
N LYS A 72 -9.92 18.56 -8.68
CA LYS A 72 -11.23 19.15 -9.04
C LYS A 72 -12.27 18.83 -7.96
N ALA A 73 -12.27 17.61 -7.47
CA ALA A 73 -13.05 17.12 -6.33
C ALA A 73 -12.27 16.02 -5.64
N TYR A 74 -12.41 15.91 -4.32
CA TYR A 74 -11.76 14.87 -3.53
C TYR A 74 -12.74 14.27 -2.54
N THR A 75 -12.72 12.94 -2.44
CA THR A 75 -13.55 12.18 -1.50
C THR A 75 -12.69 11.14 -0.79
N SER A 76 -12.77 11.11 0.54
CA SER A 76 -12.21 10.03 1.35
C SER A 76 -13.28 9.01 1.65
N LEU A 77 -13.06 7.75 1.25
CA LEU A 77 -13.98 6.62 1.43
C LEU A 77 -13.43 5.72 2.54
N ASN A 78 -13.92 5.91 3.75
CA ASN A 78 -13.36 5.29 4.95
C ASN A 78 -14.27 4.19 5.51
N TYR A 79 -13.65 3.08 5.94
CA TYR A 79 -14.32 2.09 6.77
C TYR A 79 -14.73 2.70 8.14
N PRO A 80 -15.89 2.36 8.75
CA PRO A 80 -16.87 1.38 8.25
C PRO A 80 -17.91 1.93 7.27
N ASP A 81 -17.99 3.26 7.04
CA ASP A 81 -19.01 3.89 6.19
C ASP A 81 -18.89 3.43 4.73
N PHE A 82 -17.68 3.10 4.31
CA PHE A 82 -17.38 2.48 3.03
C PHE A 82 -16.55 1.21 3.23
N ASP A 83 -17.16 0.05 2.99
CA ASP A 83 -16.46 -1.24 2.98
C ASP A 83 -16.09 -1.61 1.55
N LEU A 84 -14.78 -1.66 1.27
CA LEU A 84 -14.25 -1.99 -0.05
C LEU A 84 -14.61 -3.44 -0.49
N CYS A 85 -14.99 -4.32 0.45
CA CYS A 85 -15.43 -5.69 0.14
C CYS A 85 -16.95 -5.82 -0.07
N ALA A 86 -17.73 -4.82 0.33
CA ALA A 86 -19.19 -4.85 0.16
C ALA A 86 -19.60 -4.63 -1.31
N PRO A 87 -20.81 -5.03 -1.70
CA PRO A 87 -21.38 -4.64 -2.99
C PRO A 87 -21.34 -3.12 -3.17
N LEU A 88 -20.96 -2.66 -4.36
CA LEU A 88 -20.89 -1.24 -4.64
C LEU A 88 -22.32 -0.64 -4.74
N GLU A 89 -22.58 0.33 -3.89
CA GLU A 89 -23.79 1.16 -3.93
C GLU A 89 -23.50 2.58 -4.48
N LEU A 90 -22.23 2.83 -4.89
CA LEU A 90 -21.80 4.12 -5.43
C LEU A 90 -21.97 4.13 -6.95
N ASP A 91 -22.81 5.03 -7.43
CA ASP A 91 -22.91 5.39 -8.86
C ASP A 91 -21.91 6.53 -9.18
N ALA A 92 -20.64 6.31 -8.82
CA ALA A 92 -19.63 7.34 -8.93
C ALA A 92 -18.40 6.82 -9.69
N GLY A 93 -18.07 7.49 -10.78
CA GLY A 93 -16.83 7.26 -11.50
C GLY A 93 -15.79 8.33 -11.13
N PHE A 94 -14.79 7.97 -10.31
CA PHE A 94 -13.67 8.85 -10.02
C PHE A 94 -12.58 8.73 -11.09
N ASP A 95 -12.02 9.86 -11.51
CA ASP A 95 -10.92 9.87 -12.47
C ASP A 95 -9.65 9.25 -11.90
N VAL A 96 -9.46 9.34 -10.57
CA VAL A 96 -8.33 8.74 -9.86
C VAL A 96 -8.83 8.05 -8.59
N VAL A 97 -8.46 6.78 -8.41
CA VAL A 97 -8.74 6.00 -7.19
C VAL A 97 -7.41 5.62 -6.54
N ILE A 98 -7.25 5.99 -5.28
CA ILE A 98 -6.03 5.74 -4.50
C ILE A 98 -6.36 4.77 -3.37
N CYS A 99 -5.64 3.65 -3.30
CA CYS A 99 -5.81 2.58 -2.31
C CYS A 99 -4.43 2.19 -1.76
N GLU A 100 -3.99 2.89 -0.71
CA GLU A 100 -2.68 2.67 -0.11
C GLU A 100 -2.76 1.92 1.20
N GLN A 101 -2.07 0.79 1.29
CA GLN A 101 -1.96 0.00 2.54
C GLN A 101 -3.34 -0.42 3.08
N VAL A 102 -4.21 -0.89 2.19
CA VAL A 102 -5.58 -1.33 2.50
C VAL A 102 -5.79 -2.80 2.16
N LEU A 103 -5.26 -3.25 1.00
CA LEU A 103 -5.54 -4.61 0.51
C LEU A 103 -5.00 -5.71 1.42
N GLU A 104 -4.01 -5.44 2.25
CA GLU A 104 -3.54 -6.37 3.28
C GLU A 104 -4.58 -6.59 4.40
N HIS A 105 -5.49 -5.64 4.60
CA HIS A 105 -6.49 -5.62 5.67
C HIS A 105 -7.89 -6.08 5.25
N VAL A 106 -8.10 -6.39 3.98
CA VAL A 106 -9.41 -6.83 3.47
C VAL A 106 -9.51 -8.36 3.44
N VAL A 107 -10.68 -8.89 3.75
CA VAL A 107 -10.93 -10.34 3.73
C VAL A 107 -10.94 -10.90 2.31
N ASP A 108 -11.55 -10.19 1.35
CA ASP A 108 -11.61 -10.56 -0.07
C ASP A 108 -10.88 -9.54 -0.94
N PRO A 109 -9.57 -9.71 -1.18
CA PRO A 109 -8.82 -8.79 -2.00
C PRO A 109 -9.23 -8.82 -3.49
N PHE A 110 -9.80 -9.94 -3.98
CA PHE A 110 -10.31 -10.02 -5.35
C PHE A 110 -11.61 -9.24 -5.51
N GLY A 111 -12.51 -9.29 -4.52
CA GLY A 111 -13.70 -8.44 -4.46
C GLY A 111 -13.33 -6.97 -4.36
N ALA A 112 -12.44 -6.64 -3.45
CA ALA A 112 -11.90 -5.29 -3.28
C ALA A 112 -11.29 -4.73 -4.58
N ALA A 113 -10.48 -5.52 -5.29
CA ALA A 113 -9.90 -5.09 -6.57
C ALA A 113 -10.97 -4.86 -7.66
N ARG A 114 -12.01 -5.69 -7.71
CA ARG A 114 -13.17 -5.45 -8.61
C ARG A 114 -13.89 -4.15 -8.25
N ASN A 115 -14.05 -3.87 -6.97
CA ASN A 115 -14.68 -2.65 -6.50
C ASN A 115 -13.83 -1.41 -6.77
N LEU A 116 -12.49 -1.48 -6.63
CA LEU A 116 -11.58 -0.40 -7.08
C LEU A 116 -11.79 -0.07 -8.56
N ARG A 117 -11.94 -1.10 -9.42
CA ARG A 117 -12.27 -0.88 -10.82
C ARG A 117 -13.67 -0.28 -10.99
N GLY A 118 -14.65 -0.74 -10.21
CA GLY A 118 -16.06 -0.30 -10.30
C GLY A 118 -16.24 1.19 -9.96
N ILE A 119 -15.51 1.71 -8.97
CA ILE A 119 -15.56 3.12 -8.58
C ILE A 119 -14.66 4.02 -9.46
N CYS A 120 -13.75 3.43 -10.24
CA CYS A 120 -12.89 4.17 -11.16
C CYS A 120 -13.61 4.40 -12.49
N ALA A 121 -13.67 5.63 -12.94
CA ALA A 121 -14.25 6.00 -14.23
C ALA A 121 -13.58 5.26 -15.40
N PRO A 122 -14.27 5.02 -16.52
CA PRO A 122 -13.63 4.57 -17.75
C PRO A 122 -12.52 5.53 -18.16
N GLY A 123 -11.33 4.99 -18.45
CA GLY A 123 -10.11 5.77 -18.71
C GLY A 123 -9.40 6.31 -17.47
N GLY A 124 -9.99 6.14 -16.28
CA GLY A 124 -9.43 6.62 -15.00
C GLY A 124 -8.24 5.79 -14.51
N HIS A 125 -7.59 6.32 -13.48
CA HIS A 125 -6.35 5.81 -12.90
C HIS A 125 -6.59 5.14 -11.55
N VAL A 126 -5.91 4.04 -11.30
CA VAL A 126 -5.92 3.34 -10.00
C VAL A 126 -4.50 3.23 -9.47
N VAL A 127 -4.27 3.74 -8.27
CA VAL A 127 -3.00 3.67 -7.53
C VAL A 127 -3.19 2.73 -6.35
N VAL A 128 -2.38 1.68 -6.28
CA VAL A 128 -2.46 0.70 -5.19
C VAL A 128 -1.10 0.49 -4.58
N SER A 129 -1.03 0.39 -3.26
CA SER A 129 0.18 -0.05 -2.56
C SER A 129 -0.13 -1.01 -1.42
N THR A 130 0.82 -1.91 -1.13
CA THR A 130 0.74 -2.89 -0.05
C THR A 130 2.12 -3.14 0.57
N PRO A 131 2.23 -3.51 1.85
CA PRO A 131 3.47 -3.98 2.43
C PRO A 131 3.79 -5.41 1.98
N PHE A 132 5.08 -5.80 2.05
CA PHE A 132 5.48 -7.18 1.80
C PHE A 132 6.34 -7.74 2.94
N LEU A 133 7.66 -7.48 2.99
CA LEU A 133 8.54 -8.01 4.03
C LEU A 133 8.50 -7.13 5.29
N VAL A 134 7.37 -7.12 5.95
CA VAL A 134 7.15 -6.46 7.24
C VAL A 134 6.52 -7.44 8.22
N ARG A 135 6.61 -7.14 9.52
CA ARG A 135 5.90 -7.91 10.53
C ARG A 135 4.38 -7.88 10.31
N VAL A 136 3.67 -8.90 10.78
CA VAL A 136 2.21 -8.85 10.90
C VAL A 136 1.83 -7.68 11.80
N HIS A 137 0.85 -6.89 11.37
CA HIS A 137 0.38 -5.72 12.11
C HIS A 137 -1.14 -5.63 12.04
N GLU A 138 -1.74 -5.64 13.20
CA GLU A 138 -3.17 -5.54 13.37
C GLU A 138 -3.52 -4.24 14.10
N LEU A 139 -4.61 -3.62 13.70
CA LEU A 139 -5.21 -2.49 14.39
C LEU A 139 -6.54 -2.95 15.00
N ALA A 140 -6.45 -3.88 15.97
CA ALA A 140 -7.59 -4.54 16.59
C ALA A 140 -8.65 -3.56 17.14
N ALA A 141 -8.23 -2.37 17.61
CA ALA A 141 -9.13 -1.31 18.07
C ALA A 141 -10.07 -0.79 16.97
N TYR A 142 -9.71 -0.99 15.70
CA TYR A 142 -10.49 -0.59 14.52
C TYR A 142 -11.05 -1.80 13.75
N GLY A 143 -10.93 -3.02 14.30
CA GLY A 143 -11.34 -4.26 13.62
C GLY A 143 -10.50 -4.59 12.38
N MET A 144 -9.32 -3.99 12.24
CA MET A 144 -8.44 -4.19 11.09
C MET A 144 -7.47 -5.33 11.38
N HIS A 145 -7.61 -6.41 10.62
CA HIS A 145 -6.72 -7.57 10.64
C HIS A 145 -5.75 -7.52 9.46
N ASP A 146 -4.67 -8.28 9.54
CA ASP A 146 -3.59 -8.30 8.54
C ASP A 146 -3.58 -9.68 7.85
N TYR A 147 -4.22 -9.77 6.69
CA TYR A 147 -4.47 -11.04 5.99
C TYR A 147 -3.45 -11.35 4.90
N TRP A 148 -2.94 -10.36 4.17
CA TRP A 148 -2.30 -10.58 2.88
C TRP A 148 -0.93 -9.93 2.74
N ARG A 149 -0.09 -10.58 1.94
CA ARG A 149 1.18 -10.03 1.43
C ARG A 149 1.26 -10.30 -0.06
N PHE A 150 1.42 -9.26 -0.86
CA PHE A 150 1.47 -9.38 -2.31
C PHE A 150 2.90 -9.16 -2.81
N THR A 151 3.43 -10.15 -3.56
CA THR A 151 4.61 -9.92 -4.38
C THR A 151 4.26 -8.94 -5.52
N PRO A 152 5.25 -8.32 -6.18
CA PRO A 152 4.98 -7.49 -7.36
C PRO A 152 4.13 -8.19 -8.43
N ARG A 153 4.42 -9.47 -8.69
CA ARG A 153 3.63 -10.29 -9.63
C ARG A 153 2.23 -10.59 -9.11
N GLY A 154 2.11 -10.88 -7.80
CA GLY A 154 0.82 -11.14 -7.17
C GLY A 154 -0.11 -9.95 -7.23
N LEU A 155 0.40 -8.74 -6.93
CA LEU A 155 -0.38 -7.50 -7.03
C LEU A 155 -0.81 -7.21 -8.48
N ARG A 156 0.10 -7.37 -9.46
CA ARG A 156 -0.25 -7.24 -10.89
C ARG A 156 -1.38 -8.18 -11.25
N THR A 157 -1.23 -9.49 -10.93
CA THR A 157 -2.22 -10.51 -11.27
C THR A 157 -3.58 -10.22 -10.63
N LEU A 158 -3.60 -9.75 -9.38
CA LEU A 158 -4.83 -9.37 -8.68
C LEU A 158 -5.59 -8.28 -9.44
N LEU A 159 -4.90 -7.19 -9.82
CA LEU A 159 -5.50 -6.06 -10.52
C LEU A 159 -5.91 -6.41 -11.96
N GLU A 160 -5.10 -7.17 -12.69
CA GLU A 160 -5.44 -7.64 -14.04
C GLU A 160 -6.67 -8.57 -14.03
N ARG A 161 -6.81 -9.45 -13.03
CA ARG A 161 -7.99 -10.29 -12.84
C ARG A 161 -9.24 -9.50 -12.48
N ALA A 162 -9.10 -8.31 -11.90
CA ALA A 162 -10.19 -7.38 -11.69
C ALA A 162 -10.60 -6.62 -12.98
N GLY A 163 -9.87 -6.80 -14.08
CA GLY A 163 -10.11 -6.15 -15.37
C GLY A 163 -9.47 -4.76 -15.48
N LEU A 164 -8.49 -4.47 -14.65
CA LEU A 164 -7.65 -3.26 -14.77
C LEU A 164 -6.46 -3.54 -15.70
N GLN A 165 -6.06 -2.55 -16.48
CA GLN A 165 -4.81 -2.58 -17.22
C GLN A 165 -3.69 -2.07 -16.31
N VAL A 166 -2.72 -2.91 -15.95
CA VAL A 166 -1.60 -2.53 -15.10
C VAL A 166 -0.47 -1.97 -15.96
N ASP A 167 -0.27 -0.66 -15.88
CA ASP A 167 0.75 0.07 -16.64
C ASP A 167 2.15 -0.13 -16.03
N ALA A 168 2.26 -0.10 -14.70
CA ALA A 168 3.53 -0.31 -14.01
C ALA A 168 3.34 -0.97 -12.64
N VAL A 169 4.33 -1.76 -12.26
CA VAL A 169 4.48 -2.27 -10.88
C VAL A 169 5.86 -1.91 -10.39
N GLY A 170 5.94 -1.36 -9.20
CA GLY A 170 7.17 -1.06 -8.50
C GLY A 170 7.28 -1.80 -7.18
N ALA A 171 8.48 -1.95 -6.72
CA ALA A 171 8.78 -2.48 -5.39
C ALA A 171 10.08 -1.88 -4.87
N TRP A 172 10.16 -1.68 -3.57
CA TRP A 172 11.37 -1.22 -2.93
C TRP A 172 11.58 -1.88 -1.58
N GLY A 173 12.82 -2.20 -1.30
CA GLY A 173 13.28 -2.65 -0.01
C GLY A 173 14.76 -2.96 -0.02
N ASN A 174 15.32 -3.16 1.17
CA ASN A 174 16.67 -3.66 1.38
C ASN A 174 16.77 -4.37 2.73
N ARG A 175 17.78 -5.20 2.88
CA ARG A 175 18.02 -6.02 4.09
C ARG A 175 17.97 -5.22 5.39
N ARG A 176 18.52 -4.00 5.39
CA ARG A 176 18.55 -3.15 6.59
C ARG A 176 17.15 -2.66 6.97
N CYS A 177 16.36 -2.25 5.98
CA CYS A 177 14.99 -1.81 6.19
C CYS A 177 14.11 -2.99 6.63
N VAL A 178 14.21 -4.15 5.95
CA VAL A 178 13.52 -5.40 6.35
C VAL A 178 13.82 -5.74 7.81
N SER A 179 15.10 -5.81 8.20
CA SER A 179 15.48 -6.15 9.57
C SER A 179 14.95 -5.15 10.60
N ALA A 180 14.93 -3.86 10.27
CA ALA A 180 14.41 -2.83 11.16
C ALA A 180 12.88 -2.93 11.34
N ASN A 181 12.14 -3.30 10.27
CA ASN A 181 10.68 -3.41 10.31
C ASN A 181 10.15 -4.65 11.07
N PHE A 182 11.00 -5.60 11.47
CA PHE A 182 10.54 -6.70 12.32
C PHE A 182 10.24 -6.28 13.76
N ASP A 183 10.93 -5.26 14.27
CA ASP A 183 10.81 -4.85 15.67
C ASP A 183 10.25 -3.42 15.84
N SER A 184 10.29 -2.58 14.80
CA SER A 184 9.88 -1.18 14.86
C SER A 184 9.26 -0.71 13.54
N TRP A 185 8.73 0.51 13.52
CA TRP A 185 8.36 1.25 12.31
C TRP A 185 9.34 2.41 12.13
N PRO A 186 10.54 2.16 11.57
CA PRO A 186 11.64 3.12 11.64
C PRO A 186 11.36 4.37 10.82
N ALA A 187 11.57 5.53 11.43
CA ALA A 187 11.54 6.80 10.72
C ALA A 187 12.70 6.88 9.71
N TYR A 188 12.47 7.49 8.56
CA TYR A 188 13.55 7.81 7.63
C TYR A 188 14.50 8.87 8.23
N ARG A 189 15.78 8.70 7.93
CA ARG A 189 16.84 9.70 8.18
C ARG A 189 17.77 9.72 6.99
N PHE A 190 18.32 10.88 6.62
CA PHE A 190 19.10 11.07 5.39
C PHE A 190 20.31 10.12 5.24
N TRP A 191 20.84 9.58 6.35
CA TRP A 191 21.95 8.59 6.32
C TRP A 191 21.48 7.15 6.14
N ARG A 192 20.17 6.90 6.05
CA ARG A 192 19.63 5.56 5.81
C ARG A 192 19.62 5.28 4.31
N ALA A 193 20.22 4.15 3.95
CA ALA A 193 20.37 3.77 2.55
C ALA A 193 19.01 3.56 1.87
N LEU A 194 18.86 4.11 0.68
CA LEU A 194 17.72 3.93 -0.20
C LEU A 194 18.05 3.06 -1.43
N ASN A 195 19.19 2.31 -1.39
CA ASN A 195 19.45 1.28 -2.38
C ASN A 195 18.32 0.24 -2.37
N ASN A 196 17.94 -0.24 -3.54
CA ASN A 196 16.95 -1.29 -3.68
C ASN A 196 17.64 -2.66 -3.82
N GLU A 197 17.18 -3.64 -3.05
CA GLU A 197 17.51 -5.05 -3.18
C GLU A 197 16.25 -5.77 -3.68
N PRO A 198 16.12 -6.09 -4.98
CA PRO A 198 14.85 -6.53 -5.60
C PRO A 198 14.20 -7.76 -4.96
N ASP A 199 15.01 -8.63 -4.35
CA ASP A 199 14.53 -9.84 -3.66
C ASP A 199 14.05 -9.58 -2.22
N LEU A 200 14.21 -8.35 -1.73
CA LEU A 200 13.85 -7.96 -0.36
C LEU A 200 12.91 -6.75 -0.32
N PRO A 201 11.80 -6.75 -1.07
CA PRO A 201 10.87 -5.62 -1.07
C PRO A 201 10.17 -5.49 0.29
N VAL A 202 10.04 -4.28 0.80
CA VAL A 202 9.21 -3.96 1.97
C VAL A 202 7.90 -3.30 1.56
N GLN A 203 7.89 -2.64 0.41
CA GLN A 203 6.71 -2.04 -0.21
C GLN A 203 6.58 -2.49 -1.66
N VAL A 204 5.33 -2.72 -2.08
CA VAL A 204 4.95 -3.03 -3.45
C VAL A 204 3.83 -2.08 -3.86
N TRP A 205 3.86 -1.57 -5.09
CA TRP A 205 2.82 -0.69 -5.61
C TRP A 205 2.54 -0.94 -7.08
N ALA A 206 1.38 -0.54 -7.53
CA ALA A 206 0.97 -0.62 -8.92
C ALA A 206 0.25 0.66 -9.35
N PHE A 207 0.45 1.03 -10.60
CA PHE A 207 -0.31 2.04 -11.32
C PHE A 207 -1.09 1.33 -12.43
N ALA A 208 -2.41 1.52 -12.45
CA ALA A 208 -3.28 0.84 -13.37
C ALA A 208 -4.36 1.79 -13.92
N ARG A 209 -5.05 1.37 -14.97
CA ARG A 209 -6.16 2.10 -15.59
C ARG A 209 -7.39 1.22 -15.77
N ASN A 210 -8.54 1.84 -15.63
CA ASN A 210 -9.80 1.23 -16.04
C ASN A 210 -10.04 1.49 -17.54
N THR A 211 -9.73 0.51 -18.38
CA THR A 211 -9.89 0.61 -19.84
C THR A 211 -11.27 0.21 -20.33
N ALA A 212 -12.26 0.02 -19.45
CA ALA A 212 -13.64 -0.27 -19.85
C ALA A 212 -14.17 0.87 -20.75
N GLY A 213 -14.75 0.54 -21.89
CA GLY A 213 -15.33 1.50 -22.82
C GLY A 213 -14.34 2.21 -23.76
N THR A 214 -13.02 1.97 -23.66
CA THR A 214 -12.04 2.55 -24.59
C THR A 214 -11.88 1.74 -25.89
N HIS A 215 -12.51 0.58 -26.01
CA HIS A 215 -12.51 -0.28 -27.20
C HIS A 215 -13.82 -0.15 -27.99
N GLY A 216 -14.14 1.08 -28.44
CA GLY A 216 -15.34 1.32 -29.21
C GLY A 216 -15.18 2.50 -30.15
N SER A 217 -14.38 2.32 -31.19
CA SER A 217 -14.57 2.91 -32.52
C SER A 217 -13.30 2.67 -33.37
N ALA A 218 -13.24 1.56 -34.04
CA ALA A 218 -12.43 1.37 -35.22
C ALA A 218 -13.36 0.98 -36.35
#